data_2a06eb9e4303dd9b336bad9a89ba46cd
#
_entry.id   2a06eb9e4303dd9b336bad9a89ba46cd
#
_cell.length_a   1.000
_cell.length_b   1.000
_cell.length_c   1.000
_cell.angle_alpha   90.00
_cell.angle_beta   90.00
_cell.angle_gamma   90.00
#
_symmetry.space_group_name_H-M   'P 1'
#
loop_
_entity.id
_entity.type
_entity.pdbx_description
1 polymer ?
#
loop_
_entity_poly.entity_id
_entity_poly.type
_entity_poly.pdbx_seq_one_letter_code
_entity_poly.pdbx_strand_id
1 'polypeptide(L)'
;MVILTMFMVLLLLLSINVPIAIGLAVTTIIAMVMKTGTSFLIDTAIVMFDGSMKFPLIAIPLFILAGSIMNSAGISRRLIAFASALVGFIKGGLSMINIATSMFFAEISGSAVADVAALGSILIPAMKKKGYPGAFAAAVTSSSASLAIIIPPSIPMIVYAVMSQSSVVQLFVAGIIPGVIGGFFLMLAAYVTARKKNFPVEETFNIPNVKKTAKDAALAFLLPVIILGGIFGGVVTATEGAGL
;
A
#
# COMPACT_ATOMS: atom_id res chain seq x y z
N MET A 1 0.20 35.17 10.62
CA MET A 1 -0.32 35.56 9.30
C MET A 1 0.17 34.60 8.18
N VAL A 2 1.46 34.37 7.99
CA VAL A 2 1.98 33.51 6.88
C VAL A 2 1.36 32.11 6.85
N ILE A 3 1.28 31.41 7.99
CA ILE A 3 0.67 30.07 8.08
C ILE A 3 -0.80 30.08 7.62
N LEU A 4 -1.57 31.07 8.08
CA LEU A 4 -2.98 31.19 7.69
C LEU A 4 -3.12 31.43 6.17
N THR A 5 -2.28 32.31 5.62
CA THR A 5 -2.24 32.58 4.16
C THR A 5 -1.88 31.30 3.38
N MET A 6 -0.92 30.51 3.86
CA MET A 6 -0.57 29.23 3.24
C MET A 6 -1.78 28.29 3.17
N PHE A 7 -2.49 28.10 4.29
CA PHE A 7 -3.67 27.23 4.31
C PHE A 7 -4.78 27.76 3.39
N MET A 8 -5.04 29.05 3.40
CA MET A 8 -6.08 29.67 2.56
C MET A 8 -5.75 29.52 1.07
N VAL A 9 -4.50 29.80 0.67
CA VAL A 9 -4.06 29.66 -0.72
C VAL A 9 -4.12 28.20 -1.16
N LEU A 10 -3.65 27.27 -0.33
CA LEU A 10 -3.69 25.85 -0.64
C LEU A 10 -5.14 25.36 -0.82
N LEU A 11 -6.04 25.69 0.09
CA LEU A 11 -7.46 25.32 -0.01
C LEU A 11 -8.13 25.93 -1.25
N LEU A 12 -7.81 27.18 -1.58
CA LEU A 12 -8.30 27.82 -2.79
C LEU A 12 -7.82 27.10 -4.05
N LEU A 13 -6.52 26.77 -4.15
CA LEU A 13 -5.95 26.07 -5.28
C LEU A 13 -6.55 24.66 -5.43
N LEU A 14 -6.76 23.95 -4.32
CA LEU A 14 -7.41 22.64 -4.33
C LEU A 14 -8.89 22.74 -4.75
N SER A 15 -9.60 23.78 -4.36
CA SER A 15 -11.02 23.97 -4.74
C SER A 15 -11.22 24.23 -6.22
N ILE A 16 -10.23 24.80 -6.91
CA ILE A 16 -10.22 24.96 -8.36
C ILE A 16 -9.55 23.80 -9.10
N ASN A 17 -9.38 22.66 -8.41
CA ASN A 17 -8.85 21.41 -8.98
C ASN A 17 -7.39 21.48 -9.48
N VAL A 18 -6.56 22.33 -8.89
CA VAL A 18 -5.12 22.37 -9.17
C VAL A 18 -4.47 21.12 -8.56
N PRO A 19 -3.57 20.40 -9.28
CA PRO A 19 -2.84 19.26 -8.73
C PRO A 19 -2.10 19.63 -7.44
N ILE A 20 -2.19 18.76 -6.42
CA ILE A 20 -1.64 19.00 -5.06
C ILE A 20 -0.17 19.42 -5.11
N ALA A 21 0.65 18.78 -5.96
CA ALA A 21 2.07 19.10 -6.08
C ALA A 21 2.30 20.58 -6.52
N ILE A 22 1.52 21.06 -7.50
CA ILE A 22 1.58 22.46 -7.96
C ILE A 22 1.04 23.38 -6.87
N GLY A 23 -0.08 23.00 -6.23
CA GLY A 23 -0.66 23.75 -5.12
C GLY A 23 0.31 23.96 -3.98
N LEU A 24 1.01 22.91 -3.56
CA LEU A 24 2.04 22.98 -2.52
C LEU A 24 3.24 23.85 -2.94
N ALA A 25 3.73 23.69 -4.18
CA ALA A 25 4.84 24.49 -4.70
C ALA A 25 4.49 26.00 -4.71
N VAL A 26 3.35 26.36 -5.29
CA VAL A 26 2.88 27.75 -5.34
C VAL A 26 2.67 28.34 -3.94
N THR A 27 2.04 27.58 -3.06
CA THR A 27 1.81 28.01 -1.68
C THR A 27 3.12 28.26 -0.94
N THR A 28 4.11 27.36 -1.12
CA THR A 28 5.43 27.51 -0.50
C THR A 28 6.17 28.73 -1.04
N ILE A 29 6.14 28.96 -2.38
CA ILE A 29 6.75 30.14 -3.00
C ILE A 29 6.12 31.44 -2.45
N ILE A 30 4.78 31.51 -2.37
CA ILE A 30 4.08 32.68 -1.82
C ILE A 30 4.51 32.92 -0.36
N ALA A 31 4.57 31.87 0.46
CA ALA A 31 4.97 31.98 1.85
C ALA A 31 6.43 32.48 2.00
N MET A 32 7.33 31.98 1.16
CA MET A 32 8.74 32.40 1.16
C MET A 32 8.88 33.85 0.73
N VAL A 33 8.21 34.26 -0.32
CA VAL A 33 8.22 35.67 -0.81
C VAL A 33 7.67 36.60 0.28
N MET A 34 6.61 36.21 0.99
CA MET A 34 6.05 37.00 2.09
C MET A 34 6.99 37.12 3.27
N LYS A 35 7.82 36.14 3.54
CA LYS A 35 8.70 36.08 4.71
C LYS A 35 10.07 36.72 4.45
N THR A 36 10.65 36.49 3.28
CA THR A 36 12.06 36.77 2.97
C THR A 36 12.27 37.58 1.68
N GLY A 37 11.19 37.90 0.96
CA GLY A 37 11.27 38.61 -0.32
C GLY A 37 11.63 37.70 -1.49
N THR A 38 11.89 38.30 -2.65
CA THR A 38 12.14 37.56 -3.90
C THR A 38 13.52 36.94 -4.01
N SER A 39 14.45 37.29 -3.12
CA SER A 39 15.85 36.79 -3.13
C SER A 39 15.95 35.27 -2.99
N PHE A 40 14.95 34.62 -2.38
CA PHE A 40 14.89 33.18 -2.12
C PHE A 40 14.25 32.35 -3.26
N LEU A 41 13.85 32.96 -4.37
CA LEU A 41 13.26 32.19 -5.47
C LEU A 41 14.27 31.19 -6.10
N ILE A 42 15.55 31.56 -6.15
CA ILE A 42 16.62 30.69 -6.64
C ILE A 42 16.81 29.49 -5.67
N ASP A 43 16.84 29.76 -4.37
CA ASP A 43 16.98 28.73 -3.34
C ASP A 43 15.81 27.74 -3.36
N THR A 44 14.60 28.21 -3.69
CA THR A 44 13.43 27.34 -3.84
C THR A 44 13.64 26.28 -4.93
N ALA A 45 14.20 26.65 -6.08
CA ALA A 45 14.51 25.72 -7.14
C ALA A 45 15.57 24.70 -6.73
N ILE A 46 16.60 25.14 -6.01
CA ILE A 46 17.66 24.25 -5.48
C ILE A 46 17.06 23.26 -4.47
N VAL A 47 16.25 23.71 -3.52
CA VAL A 47 15.62 22.85 -2.51
C VAL A 47 14.65 21.84 -3.14
N MET A 48 13.89 22.25 -4.18
CA MET A 48 13.00 21.35 -4.92
C MET A 48 13.82 20.27 -5.66
N PHE A 49 14.92 20.66 -6.30
CA PHE A 49 15.81 19.73 -6.98
C PHE A 49 16.43 18.77 -5.99
N ASP A 50 17.05 19.25 -4.92
CA ASP A 50 17.65 18.43 -3.86
C ASP A 50 16.63 17.48 -3.20
N GLY A 51 15.40 17.96 -2.99
CA GLY A 51 14.32 17.14 -2.45
C GLY A 51 13.94 15.98 -3.35
N SER A 52 13.97 16.18 -4.67
CA SER A 52 13.63 15.16 -5.66
C SER A 52 14.78 14.18 -5.96
N MET A 53 16.03 14.57 -5.66
CA MET A 53 17.23 13.76 -5.92
C MET A 53 17.66 12.89 -4.75
N LYS A 54 16.85 12.78 -3.70
CA LYS A 54 17.18 11.92 -2.53
C LYS A 54 17.24 10.46 -2.93
N PHE A 55 18.39 9.82 -2.67
CA PHE A 55 18.68 8.43 -3.05
C PHE A 55 17.58 7.42 -2.68
N PRO A 56 16.96 7.46 -1.49
CA PRO A 56 15.88 6.51 -1.16
C PRO A 56 14.65 6.61 -2.08
N LEU A 57 14.40 7.74 -2.73
CA LEU A 57 13.26 7.91 -3.64
C LEU A 57 13.38 7.03 -4.90
N ILE A 58 14.58 6.62 -5.29
CA ILE A 58 14.84 5.71 -6.42
C ILE A 58 14.19 4.35 -6.16
N ALA A 59 14.03 3.95 -4.90
CA ALA A 59 13.33 2.71 -4.55
C ALA A 59 11.86 2.70 -5.03
N ILE A 60 11.22 3.87 -5.13
CA ILE A 60 9.79 3.96 -5.49
C ILE A 60 9.52 3.40 -6.91
N PRO A 61 10.14 3.91 -7.98
CA PRO A 61 9.92 3.36 -9.32
C PRO A 61 10.37 1.90 -9.43
N LEU A 62 11.39 1.48 -8.70
CA LEU A 62 11.85 0.08 -8.69
C LEU A 62 10.81 -0.84 -8.05
N PHE A 63 10.23 -0.50 -6.90
CA PHE A 63 9.13 -1.27 -6.29
C PHE A 63 7.87 -1.29 -7.17
N ILE A 64 7.53 -0.18 -7.82
CA ILE A 64 6.39 -0.14 -8.77
C ILE A 64 6.64 -1.10 -9.93
N LEU A 65 7.86 -1.11 -10.48
CA LEU A 65 8.24 -2.00 -11.56
C LEU A 65 8.18 -3.46 -11.11
N ALA A 66 8.79 -3.80 -9.97
CA ALA A 66 8.75 -5.14 -9.40
C ALA A 66 7.30 -5.62 -9.19
N GLY A 67 6.44 -4.81 -8.57
CA GLY A 67 5.02 -5.11 -8.37
C GLY A 67 4.27 -5.32 -9.69
N SER A 68 4.56 -4.52 -10.72
CA SER A 68 3.97 -4.66 -12.05
C SER A 68 4.37 -5.95 -12.74
N ILE A 69 5.65 -6.32 -12.70
CA ILE A 69 6.19 -7.59 -13.24
C ILE A 69 5.53 -8.77 -12.52
N MET A 70 5.48 -8.75 -11.19
CA MET A 70 4.86 -9.81 -10.40
C MET A 70 3.38 -9.99 -10.71
N ASN A 71 2.64 -8.89 -10.88
CA ASN A 71 1.23 -8.94 -11.23
C ASN A 71 1.02 -9.56 -12.62
N SER A 72 1.83 -9.17 -13.61
CA SER A 72 1.77 -9.74 -14.97
C SER A 72 2.19 -11.21 -15.02
N ALA A 73 3.06 -11.64 -14.11
CA ALA A 73 3.45 -13.05 -13.93
C ALA A 73 2.37 -13.93 -13.29
N GLY A 74 1.19 -13.37 -12.98
CA GLY A 74 0.05 -14.14 -12.43
C GLY A 74 0.20 -14.47 -10.94
N ILE A 75 1.08 -13.79 -10.22
CA ILE A 75 1.30 -14.00 -8.78
C ILE A 75 0.05 -13.68 -7.98
N SER A 76 -0.72 -12.65 -8.35
CA SER A 76 -1.98 -12.30 -7.71
C SER A 76 -2.94 -13.49 -7.61
N ARG A 77 -3.06 -14.31 -8.66
CA ARG A 77 -3.92 -15.50 -8.67
C ARG A 77 -3.44 -16.57 -7.70
N ARG A 78 -2.13 -16.76 -7.58
CA ARG A 78 -1.54 -17.73 -6.63
C ARG A 78 -1.74 -17.30 -5.19
N LEU A 79 -1.59 -16.00 -4.90
CA LEU A 79 -1.85 -15.44 -3.57
C LEU A 79 -3.34 -15.53 -3.20
N ILE A 80 -4.26 -15.26 -4.13
CA ILE A 80 -5.70 -15.45 -3.91
C ILE A 80 -6.01 -16.92 -3.61
N ALA A 81 -5.44 -17.87 -4.37
CA ALA A 81 -5.64 -19.30 -4.14
C ALA A 81 -5.10 -19.74 -2.76
N PHE A 82 -3.95 -19.23 -2.36
CA PHE A 82 -3.38 -19.51 -1.04
C PHE A 82 -4.23 -18.89 0.09
N ALA A 83 -4.64 -17.63 -0.05
CA ALA A 83 -5.55 -16.99 0.89
C ALA A 83 -6.90 -17.73 0.99
N SER A 84 -7.43 -18.21 -0.14
CA SER A 84 -8.65 -19.02 -0.18
C SER A 84 -8.51 -20.29 0.65
N ALA A 85 -7.44 -21.04 0.45
CA ALA A 85 -7.18 -22.27 1.22
C ALA A 85 -6.97 -21.99 2.71
N LEU A 86 -6.41 -20.81 3.07
CA LEU A 86 -6.06 -20.45 4.45
C LEU A 86 -7.23 -19.89 5.25
N VAL A 87 -8.10 -19.06 4.66
CA VAL A 87 -9.19 -18.35 5.37
C VAL A 87 -10.56 -18.48 4.71
N GLY A 88 -10.68 -19.15 3.55
CA GLY A 88 -11.93 -19.27 2.81
C GLY A 88 -13.02 -20.08 3.52
N PHE A 89 -12.66 -20.88 4.51
CA PHE A 89 -13.58 -21.65 5.35
C PHE A 89 -14.29 -20.79 6.42
N ILE A 90 -13.90 -19.55 6.62
CA ILE A 90 -14.51 -18.65 7.59
C ILE A 90 -15.78 -18.06 6.97
N LYS A 91 -16.82 -17.78 7.76
CA LYS A 91 -18.02 -17.08 7.27
C LYS A 91 -17.65 -15.74 6.63
N GLY A 92 -18.22 -15.50 5.42
CA GLY A 92 -17.82 -14.37 4.61
C GLY A 92 -16.51 -14.60 3.84
N GLY A 93 -16.27 -15.87 3.44
CA GLY A 93 -15.01 -16.36 2.87
C GLY A 93 -14.35 -15.40 1.88
N LEU A 94 -15.09 -14.88 0.88
CA LEU A 94 -14.50 -13.92 -0.08
C LEU A 94 -14.04 -12.61 0.55
N SER A 95 -14.68 -12.13 1.62
CA SER A 95 -14.19 -10.93 2.31
C SER A 95 -12.91 -11.23 3.11
N MET A 96 -12.81 -12.43 3.72
CA MET A 96 -11.58 -12.88 4.38
C MET A 96 -10.44 -13.07 3.39
N ILE A 97 -10.73 -13.71 2.25
CA ILE A 97 -9.77 -13.91 1.15
C ILE A 97 -9.26 -12.55 0.65
N ASN A 98 -10.16 -11.58 0.48
CA ASN A 98 -9.81 -10.24 0.00
C ASN A 98 -8.80 -9.58 0.96
N ILE A 99 -9.10 -9.56 2.27
CA ILE A 99 -8.22 -8.93 3.26
C ILE A 99 -6.88 -9.68 3.36
N ALA A 100 -6.90 -11.01 3.45
CA ALA A 100 -5.67 -11.81 3.51
C ALA A 100 -4.80 -11.62 2.27
N THR A 101 -5.41 -11.62 1.07
CA THR A 101 -4.68 -11.38 -0.18
C THR A 101 -4.10 -9.97 -0.22
N SER A 102 -4.85 -8.96 0.24
CA SER A 102 -4.34 -7.59 0.33
C SER A 102 -3.15 -7.49 1.27
N MET A 103 -3.15 -8.19 2.40
CA MET A 103 -2.00 -8.22 3.31
C MET A 103 -0.76 -8.82 2.63
N PHE A 104 -0.92 -9.94 1.91
CA PHE A 104 0.19 -10.57 1.18
C PHE A 104 0.64 -9.72 -0.02
N PHE A 105 -0.28 -9.06 -0.70
CA PHE A 105 0.02 -8.25 -1.86
C PHE A 105 0.65 -6.90 -1.49
N ALA A 106 0.35 -6.39 -0.30
CA ALA A 106 0.95 -5.19 0.27
C ALA A 106 2.48 -5.27 0.32
N GLU A 107 3.02 -6.46 0.66
CA GLU A 107 4.47 -6.72 0.70
C GLU A 107 5.14 -6.67 -0.69
N ILE A 108 4.34 -6.60 -1.75
CA ILE A 108 4.83 -6.66 -3.13
C ILE A 108 4.70 -5.31 -3.82
N SER A 109 3.52 -4.69 -3.72
CA SER A 109 3.19 -3.47 -4.48
C SER A 109 3.59 -2.19 -3.75
N GLY A 110 3.51 -2.19 -2.42
CA GLY A 110 3.71 -1.01 -1.58
C GLY A 110 2.75 0.16 -1.89
N SER A 111 1.69 -0.10 -2.70
CA SER A 111 0.77 0.92 -3.20
C SER A 111 -0.69 0.50 -3.06
N ALA A 112 -1.44 1.18 -2.20
CA ALA A 112 -2.86 0.92 -2.00
C ALA A 112 -3.68 1.06 -3.30
N VAL A 113 -3.33 2.01 -4.16
CA VAL A 113 -4.03 2.24 -5.44
C VAL A 113 -3.81 1.08 -6.40
N ALA A 114 -2.57 0.58 -6.49
CA ALA A 114 -2.24 -0.59 -7.30
C ALA A 114 -2.97 -1.85 -6.80
N ASP A 115 -3.06 -2.03 -5.49
CA ASP A 115 -3.76 -3.16 -4.87
C ASP A 115 -5.27 -3.12 -5.16
N VAL A 116 -5.90 -1.96 -5.03
CA VAL A 116 -7.33 -1.80 -5.40
C VAL A 116 -7.54 -2.13 -6.88
N ALA A 117 -6.66 -1.67 -7.76
CA ALA A 117 -6.78 -1.94 -9.19
C ALA A 117 -6.59 -3.43 -9.51
N ALA A 118 -5.56 -4.06 -8.94
CA ALA A 118 -5.24 -5.46 -9.21
C ALA A 118 -6.27 -6.42 -8.58
N LEU A 119 -6.43 -6.36 -7.27
CA LEU A 119 -7.28 -7.28 -6.52
C LEU A 119 -8.77 -6.95 -6.69
N GLY A 120 -9.13 -5.66 -6.73
CA GLY A 120 -10.50 -5.21 -6.89
C GLY A 120 -11.11 -5.64 -8.22
N SER A 121 -10.34 -5.65 -9.30
CA SER A 121 -10.80 -6.13 -10.62
C SER A 121 -11.20 -7.61 -10.61
N ILE A 122 -10.63 -8.41 -9.74
CA ILE A 122 -10.88 -9.86 -9.61
C ILE A 122 -11.92 -10.13 -8.51
N LEU A 123 -11.70 -9.58 -7.32
CA LEU A 123 -12.46 -9.96 -6.12
C LEU A 123 -13.80 -9.25 -6.00
N ILE A 124 -13.94 -8.00 -6.44
CA ILE A 124 -15.23 -7.29 -6.40
C ILE A 124 -16.29 -7.99 -7.27
N PRO A 125 -16.01 -8.34 -8.55
CA PRO A 125 -16.97 -9.09 -9.35
C PRO A 125 -17.27 -10.48 -8.77
N ALA A 126 -16.27 -11.18 -8.22
CA ALA A 126 -16.46 -12.48 -7.59
C ALA A 126 -17.39 -12.38 -6.35
N MET A 127 -17.15 -11.40 -5.49
CA MET A 127 -18.02 -11.13 -4.33
C MET A 127 -19.44 -10.80 -4.76
N LYS A 128 -19.63 -9.94 -5.77
CA LYS A 128 -20.96 -9.61 -6.29
C LYS A 128 -21.71 -10.83 -6.82
N LYS A 129 -21.03 -11.72 -7.56
CA LYS A 129 -21.62 -12.99 -8.05
C LYS A 129 -22.06 -13.92 -6.93
N LYS A 130 -21.43 -13.86 -5.76
CA LYS A 130 -21.77 -14.64 -4.57
C LYS A 130 -22.80 -13.95 -3.65
N GLY A 131 -23.43 -12.86 -4.11
CA GLY A 131 -24.48 -12.17 -3.39
C GLY A 131 -24.01 -11.12 -2.38
N TYR A 132 -22.74 -10.75 -2.38
CA TYR A 132 -22.28 -9.63 -1.56
C TYR A 132 -22.73 -8.30 -2.15
N PRO A 133 -23.23 -7.34 -1.34
CA PRO A 133 -23.51 -5.99 -1.82
C PRO A 133 -22.26 -5.33 -2.41
N GLY A 134 -22.42 -4.69 -3.58
CA GLY A 134 -21.28 -4.06 -4.27
C GLY A 134 -20.57 -3.00 -3.41
N ALA A 135 -21.33 -2.23 -2.63
CA ALA A 135 -20.75 -1.26 -1.69
C ALA A 135 -19.89 -1.93 -0.61
N PHE A 136 -20.32 -3.09 -0.08
CA PHE A 136 -19.53 -3.85 0.90
C PHE A 136 -18.25 -4.42 0.25
N ALA A 137 -18.36 -4.99 -0.95
CA ALA A 137 -17.20 -5.51 -1.66
C ALA A 137 -16.15 -4.41 -1.94
N ALA A 138 -16.61 -3.25 -2.42
CA ALA A 138 -15.74 -2.08 -2.63
C ALA A 138 -15.12 -1.57 -1.32
N ALA A 139 -15.90 -1.47 -0.25
CA ALA A 139 -15.42 -1.02 1.06
C ALA A 139 -14.36 -1.96 1.63
N VAL A 140 -14.57 -3.29 1.58
CA VAL A 140 -13.57 -4.27 2.03
C VAL A 140 -12.30 -4.15 1.22
N THR A 141 -12.39 -4.09 -0.10
CA THR A 141 -11.23 -4.00 -0.99
C THR A 141 -10.42 -2.72 -0.75
N SER A 142 -11.09 -1.57 -0.66
CA SER A 142 -10.38 -0.29 -0.44
C SER A 142 -9.77 -0.19 0.95
N SER A 143 -10.48 -0.67 1.98
CA SER A 143 -9.95 -0.68 3.35
C SER A 143 -8.79 -1.65 3.52
N SER A 144 -8.84 -2.84 2.91
CA SER A 144 -7.74 -3.80 2.99
C SER A 144 -6.52 -3.35 2.18
N ALA A 145 -6.73 -2.73 1.02
CA ALA A 145 -5.64 -2.17 0.23
C ALA A 145 -4.88 -1.05 0.95
N SER A 146 -5.53 -0.33 1.88
CA SER A 146 -4.82 0.69 2.69
C SER A 146 -3.74 0.09 3.59
N LEU A 147 -3.75 -1.22 3.85
CA LEU A 147 -2.68 -1.91 4.58
C LEU A 147 -1.33 -1.84 3.85
N ALA A 148 -1.33 -1.71 2.51
CA ALA A 148 -0.12 -1.50 1.73
C ALA A 148 0.62 -0.19 2.03
N ILE A 149 -0.04 0.75 2.72
CA ILE A 149 0.61 1.96 3.22
C ILE A 149 1.44 1.68 4.48
N ILE A 150 1.07 0.62 5.23
CA ILE A 150 1.63 0.31 6.56
C ILE A 150 2.52 -0.93 6.51
N ILE A 151 2.15 -1.96 5.75
CA ILE A 151 2.94 -3.20 5.63
C ILE A 151 4.12 -2.94 4.68
N PRO A 152 5.37 -3.22 5.10
CA PRO A 152 6.55 -2.99 4.27
C PRO A 152 6.70 -4.05 3.15
N PRO A 153 7.36 -3.69 2.02
CA PRO A 153 7.83 -2.36 1.68
C PRO A 153 6.68 -1.42 1.29
N SER A 154 6.75 -0.17 1.71
CA SER A 154 5.68 0.82 1.50
C SER A 154 6.23 2.11 0.88
N ILE A 155 5.68 2.52 -0.25
CA ILE A 155 6.05 3.76 -0.94
C ILE A 155 5.81 5.00 -0.05
N PRO A 156 4.65 5.17 0.62
CA PRO A 156 4.44 6.28 1.54
C PRO A 156 5.43 6.32 2.70
N MET A 157 5.87 5.17 3.23
CA MET A 157 6.90 5.14 4.27
C MET A 157 8.27 5.62 3.77
N ILE A 158 8.64 5.31 2.52
CA ILE A 158 9.87 5.82 1.92
C ILE A 158 9.81 7.34 1.79
N VAL A 159 8.70 7.88 1.28
CA VAL A 159 8.49 9.33 1.17
C VAL A 159 8.54 9.98 2.55
N TYR A 160 7.85 9.40 3.52
CA TYR A 160 7.86 9.90 4.91
C TYR A 160 9.28 9.88 5.51
N ALA A 161 10.05 8.81 5.31
CA ALA A 161 11.42 8.69 5.78
C ALA A 161 12.30 9.82 5.24
N VAL A 162 12.19 10.09 3.94
CA VAL A 162 12.96 11.17 3.29
C VAL A 162 12.58 12.54 3.85
N MET A 163 11.28 12.80 4.04
CA MET A 163 10.79 14.08 4.54
C MET A 163 11.11 14.31 6.02
N SER A 164 11.01 13.26 6.84
CA SER A 164 11.27 13.31 8.29
C SER A 164 12.74 13.07 8.66
N GLN A 165 13.59 12.77 7.67
CA GLN A 165 14.99 12.35 7.88
C GLN A 165 15.13 11.13 8.79
N SER A 166 14.12 10.25 8.78
CA SER A 166 14.10 9.00 9.53
C SER A 166 14.65 7.85 8.70
N SER A 167 15.05 6.76 9.37
CA SER A 167 15.49 5.55 8.69
C SER A 167 14.34 4.81 8.03
N VAL A 168 14.43 4.54 6.72
CA VAL A 168 13.46 3.70 5.98
C VAL A 168 13.34 2.32 6.62
N VAL A 169 14.47 1.72 7.02
CA VAL A 169 14.50 0.40 7.66
C VAL A 169 13.72 0.39 8.98
N GLN A 170 13.94 1.40 9.83
CA GLN A 170 13.22 1.51 11.10
C GLN A 170 11.72 1.69 10.90
N LEU A 171 11.30 2.48 9.91
CA LEU A 171 9.88 2.64 9.57
C LEU A 171 9.28 1.33 9.05
N PHE A 172 10.00 0.59 8.22
CA PHE A 172 9.54 -0.71 7.74
C PHE A 172 9.35 -1.69 8.90
N VAL A 173 10.33 -1.81 9.80
CA VAL A 173 10.20 -2.67 11.00
C VAL A 173 9.02 -2.24 11.86
N ALA A 174 8.86 -0.92 12.07
CA ALA A 174 7.75 -0.38 12.88
C ALA A 174 6.37 -0.64 12.26
N GLY A 175 6.27 -0.75 10.94
CA GLY A 175 5.01 -0.98 10.22
C GLY A 175 4.47 -2.41 10.29
N ILE A 176 5.32 -3.40 10.54
CA ILE A 176 4.92 -4.82 10.52
C ILE A 176 3.81 -5.10 11.54
N ILE A 177 4.03 -4.75 12.81
CA ILE A 177 3.08 -5.05 13.89
C ILE A 177 1.74 -4.32 13.68
N PRO A 178 1.71 -2.98 13.47
CA PRO A 178 0.45 -2.28 13.18
C PRO A 178 -0.26 -2.80 11.93
N GLY A 179 0.47 -3.16 10.89
CA GLY A 179 -0.10 -3.71 9.66
C GLY A 179 -0.81 -5.03 9.89
N VAL A 180 -0.17 -5.98 10.60
CA VAL A 180 -0.76 -7.27 10.95
C VAL A 180 -1.98 -7.09 11.87
N ILE A 181 -1.87 -6.24 12.89
CA ILE A 181 -2.98 -5.92 13.80
C ILE A 181 -4.15 -5.28 13.02
N GLY A 182 -3.86 -4.32 12.12
CA GLY A 182 -4.85 -3.69 11.26
C GLY A 182 -5.59 -4.71 10.38
N GLY A 183 -4.86 -5.62 9.75
CA GLY A 183 -5.44 -6.73 8.98
C GLY A 183 -6.34 -7.63 9.80
N PHE A 184 -5.91 -7.98 11.02
CA PHE A 184 -6.72 -8.77 11.93
C PHE A 184 -8.04 -8.07 12.31
N PHE A 185 -7.99 -6.77 12.66
CA PHE A 185 -9.20 -6.00 12.97
C PHE A 185 -10.13 -5.83 11.76
N LEU A 186 -9.59 -5.66 10.54
CA LEU A 186 -10.40 -5.66 9.33
C LEU A 186 -11.07 -7.01 9.10
N MET A 187 -10.37 -8.12 9.30
CA MET A 187 -10.96 -9.47 9.24
C MET A 187 -12.06 -9.64 10.28
N LEU A 188 -11.86 -9.17 11.50
CA LEU A 188 -12.85 -9.23 12.57
C LEU A 188 -14.11 -8.43 12.21
N ALA A 189 -13.97 -7.21 11.70
CA ALA A 189 -15.07 -6.36 11.26
C ALA A 189 -15.85 -6.99 10.09
N ALA A 190 -15.12 -7.54 9.11
CA ALA A 190 -15.70 -8.25 7.98
C ALA A 190 -16.44 -9.52 8.44
N TYR A 191 -15.90 -10.28 9.38
CA TYR A 191 -16.52 -11.47 9.96
C TYR A 191 -17.83 -11.15 10.69
N VAL A 192 -17.82 -10.11 11.53
CA VAL A 192 -19.04 -9.68 12.26
C VAL A 192 -20.14 -9.28 11.26
N THR A 193 -19.78 -8.55 10.21
CA THR A 193 -20.71 -8.17 9.15
C THR A 193 -21.21 -9.39 8.36
N ALA A 194 -20.33 -10.32 8.05
CA ALA A 194 -20.66 -11.55 7.34
C ALA A 194 -21.62 -12.44 8.13
N ARG A 195 -21.43 -12.52 9.46
CA ARG A 195 -22.39 -13.25 10.33
C ARG A 195 -23.76 -12.60 10.36
N LYS A 196 -23.83 -11.26 10.47
CA LYS A 196 -25.09 -10.52 10.48
C LYS A 196 -25.86 -10.63 9.16
N LYS A 197 -25.14 -10.66 8.03
CA LYS A 197 -25.73 -10.71 6.69
C LYS A 197 -25.79 -12.12 6.10
N ASN A 198 -25.38 -13.14 6.85
CA ASN A 198 -25.41 -14.54 6.44
C ASN A 198 -24.65 -14.83 5.14
N PHE A 199 -23.47 -14.20 4.95
CA PHE A 199 -22.64 -14.44 3.76
C PHE A 199 -22.10 -15.88 3.73
N PRO A 200 -21.92 -16.47 2.52
CA PRO A 200 -21.47 -17.84 2.37
C PRO A 200 -20.03 -18.08 2.83
N VAL A 201 -19.72 -19.34 3.05
CA VAL A 201 -18.37 -19.89 3.16
C VAL A 201 -17.94 -20.32 1.78
N GLU A 202 -16.67 -20.12 1.41
CA GLU A 202 -16.19 -20.46 0.07
C GLU A 202 -15.62 -21.87 -0.04
N GLU A 203 -14.87 -22.29 0.98
CA GLU A 203 -14.17 -23.57 0.96
C GLU A 203 -14.27 -24.28 2.32
N THR A 204 -14.03 -25.59 2.31
CA THR A 204 -13.80 -26.36 3.53
C THR A 204 -12.29 -26.39 3.81
N PHE A 205 -11.91 -26.25 5.08
CA PHE A 205 -10.50 -26.29 5.45
C PHE A 205 -9.88 -27.66 5.12
N ASN A 206 -8.84 -27.64 4.29
CA ASN A 206 -8.15 -28.85 3.82
C ASN A 206 -6.63 -28.63 3.83
N ILE A 207 -5.93 -29.31 4.76
CA ILE A 207 -4.47 -29.19 4.93
C ILE A 207 -3.68 -29.54 3.64
N PRO A 208 -3.98 -30.62 2.90
CA PRO A 208 -3.37 -30.89 1.62
C PRO A 208 -3.49 -29.73 0.62
N ASN A 209 -4.67 -29.08 0.54
CA ASN A 209 -4.89 -27.93 -0.33
C ASN A 209 -4.05 -26.71 0.12
N VAL A 210 -3.98 -26.45 1.43
CA VAL A 210 -3.13 -25.40 1.98
C VAL A 210 -1.66 -25.63 1.63
N LYS A 211 -1.15 -26.87 1.81
CA LYS A 211 0.23 -27.21 1.45
C LYS A 211 0.53 -27.04 -0.04
N LYS A 212 -0.41 -27.46 -0.91
CA LYS A 212 -0.28 -27.30 -2.36
C LYS A 212 -0.24 -25.82 -2.76
N THR A 213 -1.22 -25.05 -2.33
CA THR A 213 -1.31 -23.62 -2.65
C THR A 213 -0.17 -22.80 -2.04
N ALA A 214 0.30 -23.17 -0.83
CA ALA A 214 1.50 -22.58 -0.21
C ALA A 214 2.75 -22.83 -1.07
N LYS A 215 2.92 -24.04 -1.62
CA LYS A 215 4.05 -24.36 -2.53
C LYS A 215 3.96 -23.54 -3.82
N ASP A 216 2.76 -23.40 -4.39
CA ASP A 216 2.54 -22.61 -5.61
C ASP A 216 2.74 -21.10 -5.35
N ALA A 217 2.44 -20.61 -4.14
CA ALA A 217 2.65 -19.23 -3.72
C ALA A 217 4.07 -18.97 -3.19
N ALA A 218 4.89 -20.00 -2.92
CA ALA A 218 6.22 -19.85 -2.34
C ALA A 218 7.13 -18.93 -3.16
N LEU A 219 7.06 -19.03 -4.52
CA LEU A 219 7.79 -18.13 -5.40
C LEU A 219 7.34 -16.66 -5.25
N ALA A 220 6.06 -16.43 -4.93
CA ALA A 220 5.56 -15.09 -4.70
C ALA A 220 6.12 -14.47 -3.40
N PHE A 221 6.27 -15.29 -2.36
CA PHE A 221 6.84 -14.85 -1.08
C PHE A 221 8.38 -14.79 -1.09
N LEU A 222 9.02 -15.48 -2.03
CA LEU A 222 10.49 -15.51 -2.09
C LEU A 222 11.06 -14.10 -2.28
N LEU A 223 10.47 -13.30 -3.16
CA LEU A 223 10.95 -11.96 -3.46
C LEU A 223 10.82 -10.99 -2.27
N PRO A 224 9.65 -10.85 -1.61
CA PRO A 224 9.57 -10.10 -0.35
C PRO A 224 10.54 -10.57 0.74
N VAL A 225 10.72 -11.88 0.87
CA VAL A 225 11.65 -12.46 1.86
C VAL A 225 13.10 -12.08 1.54
N ILE A 226 13.51 -12.13 0.28
CA ILE A 226 14.86 -11.71 -0.12
C ILE A 226 15.06 -10.22 0.12
N ILE A 227 14.11 -9.40 -0.32
CA ILE A 227 14.19 -7.94 -0.19
C ILE A 227 14.20 -7.53 1.29
N LEU A 228 13.17 -7.89 2.05
CA LEU A 228 13.05 -7.51 3.46
C LEU A 228 14.11 -8.18 4.33
N GLY A 229 14.44 -9.44 4.04
CA GLY A 229 15.52 -10.14 4.71
C GLY A 229 16.88 -9.49 4.49
N GLY A 230 17.15 -9.06 3.26
CA GLY A 230 18.37 -8.31 2.93
C GLY A 230 18.44 -6.94 3.60
N ILE A 231 17.29 -6.21 3.61
CA ILE A 231 17.18 -4.89 4.24
C ILE A 231 17.30 -5.00 5.77
N PHE A 232 16.57 -5.91 6.41
CA PHE A 232 16.58 -6.07 7.88
C PHE A 232 17.87 -6.72 8.39
N GLY A 233 18.50 -7.56 7.55
CA GLY A 233 19.82 -8.11 7.82
C GLY A 233 20.96 -7.14 7.64
N GLY A 234 20.69 -5.90 7.15
CA GLY A 234 21.71 -4.88 6.91
C GLY A 234 22.65 -5.20 5.73
N VAL A 235 22.27 -6.15 4.86
CA VAL A 235 23.07 -6.54 3.68
C VAL A 235 22.87 -5.56 2.52
N VAL A 236 21.65 -5.05 2.37
CA VAL A 236 21.29 -4.09 1.33
C VAL A 236 20.46 -2.94 1.90
N THR A 237 20.56 -1.78 1.28
CA THR A 237 19.67 -0.64 1.54
C THR A 237 18.29 -0.89 0.91
N ALA A 238 17.28 -0.08 1.30
CA ALA A 238 15.94 -0.18 0.70
C ALA A 238 15.95 0.03 -0.82
N THR A 239 16.85 0.89 -1.33
CA THR A 239 17.00 1.17 -2.77
C THR A 239 17.63 0.00 -3.51
N GLU A 240 18.69 -0.58 -2.95
CA GLU A 240 19.35 -1.77 -3.52
C GLU A 240 18.42 -2.98 -3.48
N GLY A 241 17.69 -3.17 -2.36
CA GLY A 241 16.71 -4.23 -2.23
C GLY A 241 15.55 -4.10 -3.23
N ALA A 242 15.18 -2.88 -3.62
CA ALA A 242 14.18 -2.65 -4.66
C ALA A 242 14.71 -2.94 -6.08
N GLY A 243 16.03 -2.91 -6.28
CA GLY A 243 16.70 -3.19 -7.56
C GLY A 243 17.01 -4.66 -7.80
N LEU A 244 16.89 -5.52 -6.77
CA LEU A 244 17.06 -6.97 -6.84
C LEU A 244 15.86 -7.65 -7.51
#